data_36474e17c0a2f052ce69d9173d43d23f
#
_entry.id   36474e17c0a2f052ce69d9173d43d23f
#
_cell.length_a   1.000
_cell.length_b   1.000
_cell.length_c   1.000
_cell.angle_alpha   90.00
_cell.angle_beta   90.00
_cell.angle_gamma   90.00
#
_symmetry.space_group_name_H-M   'P 1'
#
loop_
_entity.id
_entity.type
_entity.pdbx_description
1 polymer ?
#
loop_
_entity_poly.entity_id
_entity_poly.type
_entity_poly.pdbx_seq_one_letter_code
_entity_poly.pdbx_strand_id
1 'polypeptide(L)' 'MPTLKCPVCGGDIEIPDDAMSGELFEHEECGAQLELEIDEKGDMRLKEAEEITEDWGE' A
#
# COMPACT_ATOMS: atom_id res chain seq x y z
N MET A 1 10.20 -13.14 0.38
CA MET A 1 9.60 -11.82 0.26
C MET A 1 8.11 -11.96 0.02
N PRO A 2 7.31 -11.36 0.85
CA PRO A 2 5.86 -11.49 0.67
C PRO A 2 5.40 -10.72 -0.56
N THR A 3 4.34 -11.23 -1.14
CA THR A 3 3.73 -10.60 -2.30
C THR A 3 2.29 -10.30 -1.96
N LEU A 4 1.89 -9.08 -2.19
CA LEU A 4 0.52 -8.66 -1.91
C LEU A 4 -0.16 -8.25 -3.20
N LYS A 5 -1.47 -8.30 -3.16
CA LYS A 5 -2.25 -7.93 -4.33
C LYS A 5 -2.59 -6.46 -4.30
N CYS A 6 -2.47 -5.84 -5.45
CA CYS A 6 -2.83 -4.44 -5.58
C CYS A 6 -4.35 -4.30 -5.51
N PRO A 7 -4.86 -3.44 -4.63
CA PRO A 7 -6.32 -3.28 -4.53
C PRO A 7 -6.91 -2.50 -5.70
N VAL A 8 -6.07 -1.92 -6.54
CA VAL A 8 -6.59 -1.12 -7.64
C VAL A 8 -6.65 -1.93 -8.92
N CYS A 9 -5.55 -2.57 -9.29
CA CYS A 9 -5.52 -3.32 -10.55
C CYS A 9 -5.48 -4.82 -10.35
N GLY A 10 -5.26 -5.27 -9.13
CA GLY A 10 -5.22 -6.71 -8.88
C GLY A 10 -3.91 -7.37 -9.17
N GLY A 11 -2.90 -6.62 -9.53
CA GLY A 11 -1.60 -7.19 -9.81
C GLY A 11 -0.85 -7.53 -8.54
N ASP A 12 0.30 -8.20 -8.71
CA ASP A 12 1.11 -8.60 -7.58
C ASP A 12 2.16 -7.54 -7.30
N ILE A 13 2.37 -7.27 -6.02
CA ILE A 13 3.36 -6.31 -5.60
C ILE A 13 4.29 -6.98 -4.61
N GLU A 14 5.58 -6.87 -4.86
CA GLU A 14 6.57 -7.43 -3.97
C GLU A 14 6.82 -6.48 -2.81
N ILE A 15 6.76 -7.02 -1.61
CA ILE A 15 6.98 -6.23 -0.41
C ILE A 15 8.28 -6.71 0.23
N PRO A 16 9.23 -5.81 0.51
CA PRO A 16 10.47 -6.24 1.15
C PRO A 16 10.23 -6.69 2.59
N ASP A 17 11.13 -7.54 3.06
CA ASP A 17 10.99 -8.06 4.41
C ASP A 17 11.10 -6.98 5.46
N ASP A 18 11.88 -5.94 5.17
CA ASP A 18 12.07 -4.90 6.15
C ASP A 18 11.06 -3.77 5.99
N ALA A 19 10.01 -3.97 5.23
CA ALA A 19 8.98 -2.96 5.09
C ALA A 19 8.23 -2.80 6.41
N MET A 20 7.78 -1.60 6.66
CA MET A 20 7.11 -1.31 7.91
C MET A 20 5.69 -0.87 7.66
N SER A 21 4.89 -0.97 8.70
CA SER A 21 3.52 -0.51 8.64
C SER A 21 3.51 1.00 8.40
N GLY A 22 2.66 1.44 7.50
CA GLY A 22 2.57 2.87 7.17
C GLY A 22 3.47 3.28 6.05
N GLU A 23 4.24 2.35 5.50
CA GLU A 23 5.13 2.67 4.41
C GLU A 23 4.36 2.79 3.12
N LEU A 24 4.73 3.75 2.28
CA LEU A 24 4.02 3.99 1.04
C LEU A 24 4.74 3.31 -0.11
N PHE A 25 3.95 2.71 -0.98
CA PHE A 25 4.47 2.05 -2.17
C PHE A 25 3.71 2.57 -3.39
N GLU A 26 4.40 2.62 -4.49
CA GLU A 26 3.78 3.05 -5.72
C GLU A 26 3.80 1.91 -6.70
N HIS A 27 2.63 1.54 -7.23
CA HIS A 27 2.51 0.47 -8.19
C HIS A 27 2.50 1.08 -9.58
N GLU A 28 3.56 0.84 -10.30
CA GLU A 28 3.72 1.51 -11.59
C GLU A 28 2.71 1.05 -12.61
N GLU A 29 2.23 -0.18 -12.50
CA GLU A 29 1.32 -0.70 -13.50
C GLU A 29 0.01 0.07 -13.54
N CYS A 30 -0.48 0.44 -12.39
CA CYS A 30 -1.72 1.18 -12.34
C CYS A 30 -1.53 2.62 -11.86
N GLY A 31 -0.30 2.95 -11.49
CA GLY A 31 -0.03 4.30 -11.02
C GLY A 31 -0.65 4.62 -9.69
N ALA A 32 -1.06 3.64 -8.95
CA ALA A 32 -1.73 3.88 -7.68
C ALA A 32 -0.72 3.94 -6.56
N GLN A 33 -1.01 4.80 -5.61
CA GLN A 33 -0.20 4.89 -4.42
C GLN A 33 -0.85 4.06 -3.33
N LEU A 34 -0.07 3.19 -2.72
CA LEU A 34 -0.61 2.24 -1.76
C LEU A 34 0.13 2.38 -0.44
N GLU A 35 -0.56 2.07 0.63
CA GLU A 35 0.02 2.13 1.96
C GLU A 35 0.03 0.74 2.55
N LEU A 36 1.18 0.34 3.07
CA LEU A 36 1.31 -0.97 3.69
C LEU A 36 0.77 -0.93 5.10
N GLU A 37 -0.05 -1.92 5.43
CA GLU A 37 -0.62 -2.01 6.75
C GLU A 37 -0.32 -3.38 7.32
N ILE A 38 0.23 -3.40 8.53
CA ILE A 38 0.54 -4.65 9.20
C ILE A 38 -0.24 -4.68 10.49
N ASP A 39 -1.06 -5.71 10.69
CA ASP A 39 -1.87 -5.76 11.90
C ASP A 39 -1.11 -6.49 13.01
N GLU A 40 -1.79 -6.73 14.12
CA GLU A 40 -1.15 -7.32 15.27
C GLU A 40 -0.66 -8.72 15.02
N LYS A 41 -1.32 -9.43 14.12
CA LYS A 41 -0.92 -10.78 13.80
C LYS A 41 0.28 -10.84 12.89
N GLY A 42 0.67 -9.70 12.33
CA GLY A 42 1.74 -9.68 11.37
C GLY A 42 1.28 -9.82 9.95
N ASP A 43 -0.02 -9.74 9.72
CA ASP A 43 -0.54 -9.84 8.36
C ASP A 43 -0.35 -8.52 7.66
N MET A 44 0.19 -8.60 6.45
CA MET A 44 0.42 -7.41 5.65
C MET A 44 -0.71 -7.25 4.65
N ARG A 45 -1.08 -6.01 4.44
CA ARG A 45 -2.08 -5.71 3.41
C ARG A 45 -1.81 -4.33 2.85
N LEU A 46 -2.29 -4.12 1.65
CA LEU A 46 -2.13 -2.84 0.99
C LEU A 46 -3.48 -2.18 0.87
N LYS A 47 -3.50 -0.87 1.08
CA LYS A 47 -4.71 -0.13 0.87
C LYS A 47 -4.39 1.09 0.03
N GLU A 48 -5.41 1.62 -0.61
CA GLU A 48 -5.23 2.74 -1.50
C GLU A 48 -4.90 3.97 -0.67
N ALA A 49 -3.73 4.51 -0.88
CA ALA A 49 -3.35 5.72 -0.18
C ALA A 49 -3.56 6.87 -1.11
N GLU A 50 -4.74 7.41 -1.10
CA GLU A 50 -5.01 8.54 -1.92
C GLU A 50 -4.30 9.71 -1.37
N GLU A 51 -3.65 10.43 -2.23
CA GLU A 51 -3.00 11.60 -1.80
C GLU A 51 -4.01 12.66 -1.61
N ILE A 52 -4.53 12.82 -0.44
CA ILE A 52 -5.53 13.77 -0.18
C ILE A 52 -4.92 15.03 0.18
N THR A 53 -5.15 15.97 -0.52
CA THR A 53 -4.66 17.24 -0.14
C THR A 53 -5.61 17.94 0.75
N GLU A 54 -5.74 17.93 0.99
CA GLU A 54 -6.50 18.36 1.51
C GLU A 54 -7.22 18.85 1.84
N ASP A 55 -7.56 19.12 1.90
CA ASP A 55 -8.25 19.50 2.16
C ASP A 55 -8.81 19.74 2.75
N TRP A 56 -8.86 20.11 2.93
CA TRP A 56 -9.51 20.21 3.47
C TRP A 56 -10.07 20.77 4.02
N GLY A 57 -10.14 21.06 3.95
CA GLY A 57 -10.74 21.46 4.36
C GLY A 57 -11.21 21.93 4.92
N GLU A 58 -11.38 22.26 5.08
CA GLU A 58 -12.02 22.53 5.55
C GLU A 58 -12.26 22.78 5.80
#